data_79341ce687c60d5de6fc6e95c751d401
#
_entry.id   79341ce687c60d5de6fc6e95c751d401
#
_cell.length_a   1.000
_cell.length_b   1.000
_cell.length_c   1.000
_cell.angle_alpha   90.00
_cell.angle_beta   90.00
_cell.angle_gamma   90.00
#
_symmetry.space_group_name_H-M   'P 1'
#
loop_
_entity.id
_entity.type
_entity.pdbx_description
1 polymer ?
#
loop_
_entity_poly.entity_id
_entity_poly.type
_entity_poly.pdbx_seq_one_letter_code
_entity_poly.pdbx_strand_id
1 'polypeptide(L)'
;MSKLRQQLIEELVLRGCAARTLEAYVQQVYQLARHFRQSPDQLSNEQVRAYLLHLARERQLAPSSINQAVNAFRFLYERVLHRELAALRQALPFTRKPVQRPQVFSTAELERLFTIGTPHPKHRAFLMTVYGAGLRLNEACHLKAEHLDAARQQIRIVQGKGRKDRYTLLSPRLLEELRSYWRMFRPRHWIFPATRSPEQPMVDATGQRIYYHAVERAGLRRKGGIHALRHSFATHLLEAGVEITVVQRLLGHAQLNTTSTYLHVRQERLAQIAGPLQLLDLSQRPPSA
;
A
#
# COMPACT_ATOMS: atom_id res chain seq x y z
N MET A 1 25.77 20.07 -9.07
CA MET A 1 24.33 20.10 -8.68
C MET A 1 23.94 21.56 -8.47
N SER A 2 22.68 21.97 -8.83
CA SER A 2 22.24 23.35 -8.54
C SER A 2 22.06 23.52 -7.03
N LYS A 3 22.32 24.75 -6.53
CA LYS A 3 22.15 25.11 -5.10
C LYS A 3 20.73 24.76 -4.60
N LEU A 4 19.72 25.08 -5.41
CA LEU A 4 18.32 24.79 -5.09
C LEU A 4 18.03 23.28 -4.92
N ARG A 5 18.60 22.43 -5.78
CA ARG A 5 18.46 20.97 -5.65
C ARG A 5 19.08 20.47 -4.34
N GLN A 6 20.21 20.99 -3.97
CA GLN A 6 20.88 20.63 -2.71
C GLN A 6 20.03 21.05 -1.51
N GLN A 7 19.52 22.27 -1.47
CA GLN A 7 18.62 22.77 -0.41
C GLN A 7 17.36 21.91 -0.30
N LEU A 8 16.75 21.53 -1.42
CA LEU A 8 15.58 20.64 -1.41
C LEU A 8 15.91 19.28 -0.78
N ILE A 9 17.05 18.68 -1.13
CA ILE A 9 17.48 17.40 -0.57
C ILE A 9 17.73 17.53 0.93
N GLU A 10 18.44 18.54 1.37
CA GLU A 10 18.74 18.79 2.78
C GLU A 10 17.46 18.94 3.61
N GLU A 11 16.49 19.74 3.14
CA GLU A 11 15.22 19.94 3.83
C GLU A 11 14.38 18.67 3.91
N LEU A 12 14.40 17.83 2.86
CA LEU A 12 13.74 16.51 2.88
C LEU A 12 14.40 15.54 3.86
N VAL A 13 15.74 15.55 3.95
CA VAL A 13 16.51 14.72 4.88
C VAL A 13 16.27 15.16 6.32
N LEU A 14 16.33 16.44 6.63
CA LEU A 14 16.07 17.00 7.97
C LEU A 14 14.67 16.62 8.49
N ARG A 15 13.68 16.50 7.60
CA ARG A 15 12.32 16.07 7.94
C ARG A 15 12.14 14.55 7.97
N GLY A 16 13.21 13.79 7.82
CA GLY A 16 13.17 12.32 7.86
C GLY A 16 12.35 11.69 6.75
N CYS A 17 12.25 12.34 5.58
CA CYS A 17 11.54 11.79 4.43
C CYS A 17 12.23 10.51 3.94
N ALA A 18 11.44 9.51 3.56
CA ALA A 18 11.97 8.28 2.98
C ALA A 18 12.71 8.56 1.66
N ALA A 19 13.78 7.80 1.36
CA ALA A 19 14.58 7.94 0.15
C ALA A 19 13.73 7.99 -1.12
N ARG A 20 12.72 7.14 -1.24
CA ARG A 20 11.78 7.11 -2.37
C ARG A 20 10.96 8.41 -2.50
N THR A 21 10.59 9.05 -1.38
CA THR A 21 9.90 10.36 -1.40
C THR A 21 10.84 11.45 -1.89
N LEU A 22 12.09 11.41 -1.41
CA LEU A 22 13.14 12.33 -1.82
C LEU A 22 13.37 12.25 -3.35
N GLU A 23 13.61 11.04 -3.86
CA GLU A 23 13.78 10.80 -5.29
C GLU A 23 12.60 11.32 -6.11
N ALA A 24 11.38 11.00 -5.67
CA ALA A 24 10.15 11.41 -6.35
C ALA A 24 10.00 12.95 -6.37
N TYR A 25 10.26 13.64 -5.27
CA TYR A 25 10.15 15.09 -5.20
C TYR A 25 11.21 15.79 -6.04
N VAL A 26 12.47 15.35 -5.94
CA VAL A 26 13.58 15.86 -6.76
C VAL A 26 13.27 15.66 -8.25
N GLN A 27 12.72 14.51 -8.63
CA GLN A 27 12.36 14.23 -10.03
C GLN A 27 11.22 15.15 -10.52
N GLN A 28 10.19 15.40 -9.71
CA GLN A 28 9.10 16.31 -10.09
C GLN A 28 9.62 17.74 -10.28
N VAL A 29 10.46 18.22 -9.39
CA VAL A 29 11.07 19.55 -9.48
C VAL A 29 12.00 19.66 -10.70
N TYR A 30 12.77 18.61 -10.99
CA TYR A 30 13.59 18.53 -12.20
C TYR A 30 12.75 18.62 -13.48
N GLN A 31 11.64 17.90 -13.57
CA GLN A 31 10.75 17.94 -14.73
C GLN A 31 10.12 19.33 -14.91
N LEU A 32 9.75 20.01 -13.84
CA LEU A 32 9.26 21.39 -13.88
C LEU A 32 10.32 22.34 -14.47
N ALA A 33 11.55 22.30 -13.94
CA ALA A 33 12.66 23.11 -14.42
C ALA A 33 12.97 22.86 -15.92
N ARG A 34 12.94 21.57 -16.31
CA ARG A 34 13.17 21.17 -17.70
C ARG A 34 12.08 21.69 -18.65
N HIS A 35 10.81 21.68 -18.22
CA HIS A 35 9.69 22.16 -19.03
C HIS A 35 9.82 23.64 -19.39
N PHE A 36 10.15 24.47 -18.41
CA PHE A 36 10.32 25.91 -18.62
C PHE A 36 11.73 26.32 -19.04
N ARG A 37 12.71 25.41 -19.02
CA ARG A 37 14.13 25.67 -19.19
C ARG A 37 14.64 26.80 -18.28
N GLN A 38 14.06 26.87 -17.07
CA GLN A 38 14.29 27.93 -16.12
C GLN A 38 14.38 27.33 -14.69
N SER A 39 15.10 28.01 -13.79
CA SER A 39 15.19 27.55 -12.40
C SER A 39 13.85 27.71 -11.68
N PRO A 40 13.40 26.72 -10.90
CA PRO A 40 12.09 26.75 -10.25
C PRO A 40 11.84 27.93 -9.30
N ASP A 41 12.90 28.49 -8.69
CA ASP A 41 12.81 29.69 -7.83
C ASP A 41 12.37 30.93 -8.58
N GLN A 42 12.64 31.02 -9.88
CA GLN A 42 12.27 32.12 -10.76
C GLN A 42 10.85 31.98 -11.35
N LEU A 43 10.20 30.83 -11.19
CA LEU A 43 8.85 30.59 -11.73
C LEU A 43 7.79 31.25 -10.84
N SER A 44 6.79 31.87 -11.48
CA SER A 44 5.61 32.36 -10.78
C SER A 44 4.65 31.22 -10.41
N ASN A 45 3.72 31.48 -9.50
CA ASN A 45 2.68 30.49 -9.12
C ASN A 45 1.78 30.13 -10.31
N GLU A 46 1.52 31.10 -11.22
CA GLU A 46 0.74 30.91 -12.45
C GLU A 46 1.45 29.98 -13.42
N GLN A 47 2.77 30.12 -13.58
CA GLN A 47 3.57 29.22 -14.41
C GLN A 47 3.56 27.80 -13.87
N VAL A 48 3.72 27.62 -12.57
CA VAL A 48 3.65 26.30 -11.93
C VAL A 48 2.25 25.69 -12.09
N ARG A 49 1.19 26.49 -11.97
CA ARG A 49 -0.18 26.07 -12.25
C ARG A 49 -0.38 25.66 -13.73
N ALA A 50 0.17 26.42 -14.67
CA ALA A 50 0.14 26.10 -16.10
C ALA A 50 0.80 24.73 -16.35
N TYR A 51 1.92 24.45 -15.68
CA TYR A 51 2.54 23.13 -15.79
C TYR A 51 1.66 22.00 -15.26
N LEU A 52 0.95 22.18 -14.13
CA LEU A 52 0.00 21.18 -13.65
C LEU A 52 -1.14 20.93 -14.65
N LEU A 53 -1.61 21.99 -15.33
CA LEU A 53 -2.60 21.86 -16.42
C LEU A 53 -2.02 21.10 -17.62
N HIS A 54 -0.77 21.35 -18.00
CA HIS A 54 -0.04 20.59 -19.01
C HIS A 54 0.02 19.09 -18.64
N LEU A 55 0.39 18.76 -17.37
CA LEU A 55 0.39 17.36 -16.91
C LEU A 55 -0.99 16.69 -17.01
N ALA A 56 -2.06 17.45 -16.76
CA ALA A 56 -3.43 16.93 -16.78
C ALA A 56 -3.97 16.78 -18.21
N ARG A 57 -3.80 17.80 -19.05
CA ARG A 57 -4.45 17.91 -20.36
C ARG A 57 -3.63 17.28 -21.49
N GLU A 58 -2.35 17.59 -21.56
CA GLU A 58 -1.47 17.15 -22.63
C GLU A 58 -0.80 15.81 -22.32
N ARG A 59 -0.28 15.64 -21.08
CA ARG A 59 0.33 14.38 -20.64
C ARG A 59 -0.68 13.36 -20.11
N GLN A 60 -1.93 13.75 -19.90
CA GLN A 60 -3.05 12.92 -19.43
C GLN A 60 -2.68 12.04 -18.22
N LEU A 61 -1.91 12.61 -17.29
CA LEU A 61 -1.47 11.87 -16.11
C LEU A 61 -2.64 11.61 -15.15
N ALA A 62 -2.59 10.46 -14.47
CA ALA A 62 -3.56 10.12 -13.44
C ALA A 62 -3.59 11.16 -12.30
N PRO A 63 -4.75 11.43 -11.67
CA PRO A 63 -4.88 12.37 -10.55
C PRO A 63 -3.87 12.14 -9.41
N SER A 64 -3.49 10.88 -9.16
CA SER A 64 -2.48 10.53 -8.15
C SER A 64 -1.09 11.07 -8.50
N SER A 65 -0.70 11.02 -9.78
CA SER A 65 0.60 11.52 -10.24
C SER A 65 0.64 13.04 -10.22
N ILE A 66 -0.46 13.70 -10.61
CA ILE A 66 -0.59 15.16 -10.51
C ILE A 66 -0.50 15.61 -9.05
N ASN A 67 -1.19 14.92 -8.13
CA ASN A 67 -1.14 15.24 -6.70
C ASN A 67 0.26 15.02 -6.09
N GLN A 68 1.02 14.08 -6.63
CA GLN A 68 2.43 13.90 -6.24
C GLN A 68 3.27 15.10 -6.67
N ALA A 69 3.07 15.62 -7.88
CA ALA A 69 3.71 16.85 -8.35
C ALA A 69 3.31 18.07 -7.50
N VAL A 70 2.00 18.22 -7.19
CA VAL A 70 1.51 19.28 -6.29
C VAL A 70 2.20 19.22 -4.92
N ASN A 71 2.34 18.03 -4.32
CA ASN A 71 3.03 17.87 -3.05
C ASN A 71 4.51 18.30 -3.14
N ALA A 72 5.21 17.87 -4.20
CA ALA A 72 6.61 18.23 -4.41
C ALA A 72 6.79 19.75 -4.61
N PHE A 73 5.91 20.39 -5.39
CA PHE A 73 5.99 21.84 -5.62
C PHE A 73 5.61 22.65 -4.37
N ARG A 74 4.52 22.26 -3.67
CA ARG A 74 4.19 22.91 -2.39
C ARG A 74 5.34 22.80 -1.40
N PHE A 75 5.97 21.63 -1.30
CA PHE A 75 7.13 21.43 -0.44
C PHE A 75 8.28 22.36 -0.82
N LEU A 76 8.65 22.42 -2.10
CA LEU A 76 9.71 23.30 -2.59
C LEU A 76 9.41 24.77 -2.27
N TYR A 77 8.24 25.25 -2.69
CA TYR A 77 7.91 26.66 -2.60
C TYR A 77 7.63 27.13 -1.16
N GLU A 78 7.01 26.29 -0.33
CA GLU A 78 6.73 26.61 1.06
C GLU A 78 7.96 26.45 1.96
N ARG A 79 8.64 25.29 1.86
CA ARG A 79 9.66 24.91 2.85
C ARG A 79 11.07 25.35 2.47
N VAL A 80 11.38 25.38 1.18
CA VAL A 80 12.73 25.75 0.70
C VAL A 80 12.78 27.21 0.26
N LEU A 81 11.74 27.70 -0.41
CA LEU A 81 11.67 29.06 -0.94
C LEU A 81 10.83 30.01 -0.09
N HIS A 82 10.25 29.55 1.01
CA HIS A 82 9.49 30.31 2.00
C HIS A 82 8.36 31.18 1.42
N ARG A 83 7.71 30.71 0.35
CA ARG A 83 6.52 31.38 -0.21
C ARG A 83 5.30 31.17 0.68
N GLU A 84 4.37 32.13 0.66
CA GLU A 84 3.14 32.07 1.46
C GLU A 84 2.26 30.86 1.12
N LEU A 85 1.91 30.06 2.14
CA LEU A 85 1.17 28.82 1.98
C LEU A 85 -0.26 29.04 1.44
N ALA A 86 -0.92 30.13 1.81
CA ALA A 86 -2.28 30.43 1.36
C ALA A 86 -2.32 30.63 -0.16
N ALA A 87 -1.42 31.45 -0.71
CA ALA A 87 -1.28 31.68 -2.14
C ALA A 87 -0.92 30.39 -2.90
N LEU A 88 -0.03 29.55 -2.34
CA LEU A 88 0.33 28.27 -2.91
C LEU A 88 -0.85 27.28 -2.95
N ARG A 89 -1.67 27.22 -1.89
CA ARG A 89 -2.84 26.34 -1.87
C ARG A 89 -3.87 26.72 -2.90
N GLN A 90 -4.07 27.99 -3.13
CA GLN A 90 -4.98 28.50 -4.16
C GLN A 90 -4.44 28.23 -5.57
N ALA A 91 -3.17 28.48 -5.81
CA ALA A 91 -2.53 28.31 -7.12
C ALA A 91 -2.37 26.82 -7.51
N LEU A 92 -2.07 25.95 -6.54
CA LEU A 92 -1.73 24.54 -6.75
C LEU A 92 -2.75 23.61 -6.06
N PRO A 93 -4.01 23.54 -6.54
CA PRO A 93 -5.04 22.69 -5.93
C PRO A 93 -4.76 21.21 -6.16
N PHE A 94 -5.22 20.37 -5.24
CA PHE A 94 -5.23 18.93 -5.45
C PHE A 94 -6.33 18.53 -6.45
N THR A 95 -5.99 17.64 -7.36
CA THR A 95 -6.97 17.01 -8.25
C THR A 95 -7.82 16.01 -7.45
N ARG A 96 -9.15 16.09 -7.61
CA ARG A 96 -10.07 15.11 -7.01
C ARG A 96 -9.82 13.73 -7.61
N LYS A 97 -9.68 12.74 -6.75
CA LYS A 97 -9.58 11.34 -7.16
C LYS A 97 -10.97 10.72 -7.14
N PRO A 98 -11.40 10.01 -8.18
CA PRO A 98 -12.60 9.20 -8.09
C PRO A 98 -12.41 8.16 -6.97
N VAL A 99 -13.42 7.99 -6.14
CA VAL A 99 -13.43 6.94 -5.12
C VAL A 99 -13.65 5.62 -5.83
N GLN A 100 -12.59 4.85 -6.01
CA GLN A 100 -12.69 3.51 -6.54
C GLN A 100 -12.73 2.51 -5.38
N ARG A 101 -13.74 1.64 -5.39
CA ARG A 101 -13.79 0.52 -4.45
C ARG A 101 -12.62 -0.43 -4.75
N PRO A 102 -11.92 -0.93 -3.73
CA PRO A 102 -10.89 -1.93 -3.93
C PRO A 102 -11.48 -3.16 -4.62
N GLN A 103 -10.83 -3.62 -5.67
CA GLN A 103 -11.21 -4.87 -6.30
C GLN A 103 -10.58 -6.02 -5.52
N VAL A 104 -11.41 -6.97 -5.12
CA VAL A 104 -11.05 -8.11 -4.28
C VAL A 104 -11.13 -9.39 -5.10
N PHE A 105 -10.21 -10.31 -4.90
CA PHE A 105 -10.28 -11.66 -5.46
C PHE A 105 -11.24 -12.51 -4.63
N SER A 106 -12.06 -13.31 -5.26
CA SER A 106 -12.81 -14.36 -4.58
C SER A 106 -11.88 -15.50 -4.14
N THR A 107 -12.35 -16.37 -3.23
CA THR A 107 -11.60 -17.56 -2.80
C THR A 107 -11.24 -18.47 -3.97
N ALA A 108 -12.18 -18.73 -4.90
CA ALA A 108 -11.94 -19.53 -6.10
C ALA A 108 -10.90 -18.89 -7.05
N GLU A 109 -10.90 -17.55 -7.20
CA GLU A 109 -9.87 -16.85 -7.98
C GLU A 109 -8.48 -16.96 -7.31
N LEU A 110 -8.41 -16.88 -5.98
CA LEU A 110 -7.15 -17.05 -5.25
C LEU A 110 -6.63 -18.49 -5.33
N GLU A 111 -7.51 -19.48 -5.25
CA GLU A 111 -7.12 -20.87 -5.46
C GLU A 111 -6.51 -21.09 -6.85
N ARG A 112 -7.16 -20.57 -7.89
CA ARG A 112 -6.59 -20.62 -9.26
C ARG A 112 -5.27 -19.85 -9.36
N LEU A 113 -5.16 -18.69 -8.71
CA LEU A 113 -3.94 -17.91 -8.69
C LEU A 113 -2.78 -18.69 -8.09
N PHE A 114 -2.99 -19.38 -6.95
CA PHE A 114 -1.93 -20.10 -6.24
C PHE A 114 -1.66 -21.50 -6.78
N THR A 115 -2.59 -22.12 -7.52
CA THR A 115 -2.40 -23.45 -8.12
C THR A 115 -1.90 -23.36 -9.55
N ILE A 116 -2.60 -22.64 -10.42
CA ILE A 116 -2.31 -22.53 -11.85
C ILE A 116 -1.36 -21.36 -12.13
N GLY A 117 -1.60 -20.21 -11.48
CA GLY A 117 -0.86 -18.97 -11.73
C GLY A 117 0.62 -19.01 -11.31
N THR A 118 0.95 -19.84 -10.31
CA THR A 118 2.28 -19.85 -9.70
C THR A 118 2.94 -21.25 -9.72
N PRO A 119 3.38 -21.75 -10.87
CA PRO A 119 4.04 -23.06 -10.97
C PRO A 119 5.41 -23.08 -10.27
N HIS A 120 6.08 -21.92 -10.11
CA HIS A 120 7.35 -21.84 -9.44
C HIS A 120 7.18 -21.69 -7.92
N PRO A 121 7.75 -22.56 -7.05
CA PRO A 121 7.52 -22.56 -5.61
C PRO A 121 7.82 -21.23 -4.92
N LYS A 122 8.91 -20.54 -5.31
CA LYS A 122 9.23 -19.20 -4.79
C LYS A 122 8.14 -18.18 -5.07
N HIS A 123 7.57 -18.17 -6.28
CA HIS A 123 6.52 -17.23 -6.65
C HIS A 123 5.23 -17.50 -5.89
N ARG A 124 4.90 -18.78 -5.72
CA ARG A 124 3.75 -19.23 -4.95
C ARG A 124 3.88 -18.83 -3.48
N ALA A 125 4.97 -19.20 -2.83
CA ALA A 125 5.24 -18.84 -1.44
C ALA A 125 5.21 -17.33 -1.25
N PHE A 126 5.77 -16.55 -2.18
CA PHE A 126 5.77 -15.09 -2.13
C PHE A 126 4.36 -14.49 -2.19
N LEU A 127 3.55 -14.87 -3.18
CA LEU A 127 2.18 -14.34 -3.31
C LEU A 127 1.26 -14.83 -2.18
N MET A 128 1.43 -16.08 -1.73
CA MET A 128 0.72 -16.59 -0.56
C MET A 128 1.09 -15.83 0.72
N THR A 129 2.35 -15.40 0.86
CA THR A 129 2.79 -14.57 1.99
C THR A 129 2.15 -13.17 1.94
N VAL A 130 2.12 -12.54 0.76
CA VAL A 130 1.46 -11.23 0.59
C VAL A 130 -0.01 -11.30 0.96
N TYR A 131 -0.73 -12.35 0.50
CA TYR A 131 -2.14 -12.56 0.82
C TYR A 131 -2.33 -13.01 2.27
N GLY A 132 -1.72 -14.11 2.68
CA GLY A 132 -2.00 -14.78 3.96
C GLY A 132 -1.58 -13.99 5.21
N ALA A 133 -0.65 -13.04 5.05
CA ALA A 133 -0.22 -12.14 6.12
C ALA A 133 -0.61 -10.66 5.86
N GLY A 134 -1.27 -10.36 4.75
CA GLY A 134 -1.70 -9.01 4.40
C GLY A 134 -0.55 -8.01 4.25
N LEU A 135 0.60 -8.44 3.74
CA LEU A 135 1.81 -7.62 3.66
C LEU A 135 1.75 -6.57 2.55
N ARG A 136 2.45 -5.45 2.75
CA ARG A 136 2.81 -4.57 1.65
C ARG A 136 3.90 -5.25 0.81
N LEU A 137 3.95 -4.92 -0.48
CA LEU A 137 4.94 -5.48 -1.40
C LEU A 137 6.38 -5.38 -0.85
N ASN A 138 6.79 -4.20 -0.43
CA ASN A 138 8.12 -3.99 0.12
C ASN A 138 8.37 -4.79 1.41
N GLU A 139 7.35 -4.93 2.30
CA GLU A 139 7.44 -5.73 3.51
C GLU A 139 7.68 -7.22 3.20
N ALA A 140 6.98 -7.75 2.19
CA ALA A 140 7.17 -9.12 1.75
C ALA A 140 8.54 -9.34 1.10
N CYS A 141 9.03 -8.38 0.31
CA CYS A 141 10.36 -8.45 -0.30
C CYS A 141 11.49 -8.47 0.75
N HIS A 142 11.30 -7.74 1.87
CA HIS A 142 12.30 -7.62 2.95
C HIS A 142 12.03 -8.56 4.15
N LEU A 143 11.26 -9.62 3.94
CA LEU A 143 10.96 -10.59 5.00
C LEU A 143 12.17 -11.50 5.25
N LYS A 144 12.53 -11.68 6.54
CA LYS A 144 13.60 -12.55 6.99
C LYS A 144 13.06 -13.72 7.80
N ALA A 145 13.84 -14.81 7.92
CA ALA A 145 13.45 -15.98 8.71
C ALA A 145 13.27 -15.64 10.20
N GLU A 146 14.10 -14.76 10.76
CA GLU A 146 14.02 -14.28 12.14
C GLU A 146 12.74 -13.50 12.48
N HIS A 147 11.99 -13.07 11.45
CA HIS A 147 10.71 -12.39 11.61
C HIS A 147 9.54 -13.36 11.82
N LEU A 148 9.74 -14.66 11.61
CA LEU A 148 8.70 -15.67 11.71
C LEU A 148 8.70 -16.32 13.10
N ASP A 149 7.65 -16.10 13.88
CA ASP A 149 7.43 -16.78 15.15
C ASP A 149 6.40 -17.91 14.94
N ALA A 150 6.91 -19.11 14.73
CA ALA A 150 6.08 -20.29 14.51
C ALA A 150 5.28 -20.70 15.74
N ALA A 151 5.84 -20.47 16.95
CA ALA A 151 5.19 -20.84 18.21
C ALA A 151 3.97 -19.94 18.49
N ARG A 152 4.11 -18.63 18.22
CA ARG A 152 3.03 -17.66 18.37
C ARG A 152 2.17 -17.50 17.12
N GLN A 153 2.51 -18.17 16.01
CA GLN A 153 1.85 -18.03 14.72
C GLN A 153 1.80 -16.56 14.23
N GLN A 154 2.90 -15.86 14.33
CA GLN A 154 3.00 -14.43 14.03
C GLN A 154 4.20 -14.12 13.13
N ILE A 155 4.05 -13.07 12.31
CA ILE A 155 5.12 -12.45 11.55
C ILE A 155 5.35 -11.06 12.13
N ARG A 156 6.59 -10.76 12.54
CA ARG A 156 7.01 -9.42 12.95
C ARG A 156 7.39 -8.61 11.71
N ILE A 157 6.73 -7.49 11.52
CA ILE A 157 7.07 -6.52 10.47
C ILE A 157 7.84 -5.38 11.10
N VAL A 158 9.13 -5.34 10.80
CA VAL A 158 10.07 -4.33 11.32
C VAL A 158 10.01 -3.09 10.45
N GLN A 159 9.96 -1.91 11.08
CA GLN A 159 10.00 -0.61 10.41
C GLN A 159 8.94 -0.43 9.29
N GLY A 160 7.73 -0.86 9.51
CA GLY A 160 6.60 -0.60 8.64
C GLY A 160 6.40 0.91 8.38
N LYS A 161 5.37 1.28 7.61
CA LYS A 161 5.06 2.70 7.34
C LYS A 161 4.98 3.49 8.65
N GLY A 162 5.84 4.51 8.81
CA GLY A 162 5.97 5.31 10.03
C GLY A 162 6.96 4.75 11.07
N ARG A 163 7.86 3.82 10.70
CA ARG A 163 8.90 3.21 11.55
C ARG A 163 8.36 2.49 12.80
N LYS A 164 7.10 2.05 12.79
CA LYS A 164 6.50 1.27 13.88
C LYS A 164 6.46 -0.20 13.52
N ASP A 165 6.93 -1.03 14.44
CA ASP A 165 6.81 -2.49 14.34
C ASP A 165 5.36 -2.90 14.53
N ARG A 166 4.95 -3.98 13.86
CA ARG A 166 3.68 -4.63 14.06
C ARG A 166 3.79 -6.13 13.87
N TYR A 167 2.81 -6.85 14.39
CA TYR A 167 2.66 -8.28 14.16
C TYR A 167 1.47 -8.55 13.25
N THR A 168 1.60 -9.57 12.41
CA THR A 168 0.52 -10.07 11.56
C THR A 168 0.47 -11.59 11.58
N LEU A 169 -0.49 -12.20 10.87
CA LEU A 169 -0.78 -13.63 10.93
C LEU A 169 0.28 -14.46 10.21
N LEU A 170 0.66 -15.58 10.84
CA LEU A 170 1.40 -16.70 10.25
C LEU A 170 0.56 -17.96 10.43
N SER A 171 -0.42 -18.18 9.55
CA SER A 171 -1.26 -19.37 9.63
C SER A 171 -0.43 -20.65 9.45
N PRO A 172 -0.85 -21.79 10.04
CA PRO A 172 -0.17 -23.07 9.86
C PRO A 172 0.07 -23.42 8.38
N ARG A 173 -0.92 -23.16 7.52
CA ARG A 173 -0.81 -23.40 6.06
C ARG A 173 0.24 -22.51 5.40
N LEU A 174 0.33 -21.23 5.78
CA LEU A 174 1.37 -20.34 5.27
C LEU A 174 2.76 -20.78 5.75
N LEU A 175 2.88 -21.17 7.03
CA LEU A 175 4.13 -21.67 7.59
C LEU A 175 4.61 -22.94 6.87
N GLU A 176 3.70 -23.87 6.56
CA GLU A 176 4.02 -25.09 5.81
C GLU A 176 4.50 -24.78 4.39
N GLU A 177 3.85 -23.87 3.69
CA GLU A 177 4.27 -23.41 2.35
C GLU A 177 5.67 -22.78 2.40
N LEU A 178 5.92 -21.91 3.38
CA LEU A 178 7.24 -21.30 3.58
C LEU A 178 8.30 -22.32 3.92
N ARG A 179 8.01 -23.34 4.74
CA ARG A 179 8.91 -24.45 5.05
C ARG A 179 9.23 -25.29 3.83
N SER A 180 8.21 -25.61 3.00
CA SER A 180 8.39 -26.37 1.76
C SER A 180 9.26 -25.60 0.78
N TYR A 181 9.01 -24.33 0.58
CA TYR A 181 9.87 -23.46 -0.20
C TYR A 181 11.31 -23.42 0.35
N TRP A 182 11.46 -23.22 1.68
CA TRP A 182 12.78 -23.15 2.32
C TRP A 182 13.59 -24.45 2.18
N ARG A 183 12.96 -25.63 2.29
CA ARG A 183 13.65 -26.92 2.10
C ARG A 183 14.25 -27.04 0.69
N MET A 184 13.57 -26.52 -0.33
CA MET A 184 14.03 -26.58 -1.72
C MET A 184 15.14 -25.58 -2.04
N PHE A 185 15.05 -24.36 -1.55
CA PHE A 185 15.91 -23.26 -1.98
C PHE A 185 16.93 -22.78 -0.93
N ARG A 186 16.74 -23.15 0.35
CA ARG A 186 17.64 -22.80 1.46
C ARG A 186 18.09 -21.34 1.48
N PRO A 187 17.19 -20.35 1.37
CA PRO A 187 17.59 -18.95 1.40
C PRO A 187 18.24 -18.61 2.76
N ARG A 188 19.37 -17.87 2.72
CA ARG A 188 20.18 -17.63 3.94
C ARG A 188 19.69 -16.46 4.76
N HIS A 189 19.51 -15.29 4.15
CA HIS A 189 19.21 -14.04 4.84
C HIS A 189 17.78 -13.56 4.61
N TRP A 190 17.40 -13.39 3.34
CA TRP A 190 16.05 -13.00 2.96
C TRP A 190 15.23 -14.23 2.60
N ILE A 191 13.95 -14.27 3.02
CA ILE A 191 13.07 -15.37 2.59
C ILE A 191 12.93 -15.35 1.07
N PHE A 192 12.83 -14.16 0.48
CA PHE A 192 12.70 -13.98 -0.97
C PHE A 192 13.89 -13.17 -1.50
N PRO A 193 15.06 -13.79 -1.71
CA PRO A 193 16.24 -13.09 -2.22
C PRO A 193 16.10 -12.73 -3.69
N ALA A 194 16.89 -11.75 -4.15
CA ALA A 194 17.03 -11.46 -5.57
C ALA A 194 17.71 -12.64 -6.29
N THR A 195 17.29 -12.95 -7.52
CA THR A 195 17.77 -14.14 -8.25
C THR A 195 19.25 -14.07 -8.59
N ARG A 196 19.74 -12.87 -8.99
CA ARG A 196 21.15 -12.68 -9.38
C ARG A 196 22.08 -12.28 -8.24
N SER A 197 21.53 -11.87 -7.10
CA SER A 197 22.26 -11.38 -5.93
C SER A 197 21.57 -11.87 -4.67
N PRO A 198 21.80 -13.13 -4.23
CA PRO A 198 21.06 -13.72 -3.09
C PRO A 198 21.24 -12.99 -1.76
N GLU A 199 22.27 -12.16 -1.62
CA GLU A 199 22.53 -11.30 -0.46
C GLU A 199 21.59 -10.07 -0.42
N GLN A 200 20.92 -9.77 -1.55
CA GLN A 200 19.98 -8.68 -1.64
C GLN A 200 18.53 -9.19 -1.60
N PRO A 201 17.59 -8.41 -1.05
CA PRO A 201 16.17 -8.73 -1.10
C PRO A 201 15.66 -8.65 -2.54
N MET A 202 14.56 -9.32 -2.82
CA MET A 202 13.85 -9.17 -4.08
C MET A 202 13.33 -7.73 -4.22
N VAL A 203 13.58 -7.11 -5.37
CA VAL A 203 13.09 -5.74 -5.63
C VAL A 203 11.59 -5.71 -5.91
N ASP A 204 10.93 -4.62 -5.51
CA ASP A 204 9.49 -4.40 -5.68
C ASP A 204 9.00 -4.68 -7.12
N ALA A 205 9.76 -4.23 -8.12
CA ALA A 205 9.42 -4.44 -9.53
C ALA A 205 9.32 -5.94 -9.90
N THR A 206 10.20 -6.78 -9.33
CA THR A 206 10.15 -8.23 -9.53
C THR A 206 8.90 -8.83 -8.88
N GLY A 207 8.60 -8.45 -7.63
CA GLY A 207 7.38 -8.91 -6.96
C GLY A 207 6.11 -8.53 -7.70
N GLN A 208 6.06 -7.30 -8.22
CA GLN A 208 4.94 -6.84 -9.05
C GLN A 208 4.82 -7.63 -10.36
N ARG A 209 5.94 -7.95 -11.02
CA ARG A 209 5.97 -8.76 -12.24
C ARG A 209 5.52 -10.21 -11.98
N ILE A 210 5.95 -10.82 -10.88
CA ILE A 210 5.49 -12.15 -10.44
C ILE A 210 3.95 -12.16 -10.34
N TYR A 211 3.37 -11.15 -9.71
CA TYR A 211 1.92 -11.02 -9.58
C TYR A 211 1.22 -10.92 -10.94
N TYR A 212 1.69 -10.07 -11.85
CA TYR A 212 1.05 -9.92 -13.16
C TYR A 212 1.09 -11.19 -13.98
N HIS A 213 2.24 -11.87 -14.02
CA HIS A 213 2.35 -13.16 -14.72
C HIS A 213 1.49 -14.25 -14.08
N ALA A 214 1.36 -14.25 -12.75
CA ALA A 214 0.48 -15.21 -12.07
C ALA A 214 -1.00 -14.98 -12.40
N VAL A 215 -1.46 -13.73 -12.39
CA VAL A 215 -2.83 -13.36 -12.76
C VAL A 215 -3.14 -13.75 -14.22
N GLU A 216 -2.22 -13.44 -15.14
CA GLU A 216 -2.35 -13.78 -16.55
C GLU A 216 -2.40 -15.30 -16.78
N ARG A 217 -1.47 -16.05 -16.18
CA ARG A 217 -1.42 -17.52 -16.31
C ARG A 217 -2.63 -18.19 -15.70
N ALA A 218 -3.19 -17.66 -14.60
CA ALA A 218 -4.41 -18.16 -14.01
C ALA A 218 -5.67 -17.82 -14.83
N GLY A 219 -5.55 -17.05 -15.93
CA GLY A 219 -6.69 -16.59 -16.74
C GLY A 219 -7.62 -15.67 -15.94
N LEU A 220 -7.07 -14.88 -15.02
CA LEU A 220 -7.84 -13.98 -14.17
C LEU A 220 -7.84 -12.55 -14.71
N ARG A 221 -8.94 -11.82 -14.49
CA ARG A 221 -8.97 -10.39 -14.76
C ARG A 221 -8.06 -9.64 -13.77
N ARG A 222 -7.27 -8.70 -14.27
CA ARG A 222 -6.42 -7.84 -13.42
C ARG A 222 -7.28 -6.99 -12.49
N LYS A 223 -6.99 -7.08 -11.20
CA LYS A 223 -7.63 -6.29 -10.12
C LYS A 223 -6.62 -5.27 -9.54
N GLY A 224 -6.08 -4.42 -10.41
CA GLY A 224 -5.00 -3.49 -10.04
C GLY A 224 -3.64 -4.18 -9.91
N GLY A 225 -2.80 -3.71 -8.98
CA GLY A 225 -1.49 -4.30 -8.68
C GLY A 225 -1.54 -5.34 -7.56
N ILE A 226 -0.37 -5.81 -7.13
CA ILE A 226 -0.23 -6.82 -6.06
C ILE A 226 -0.93 -6.44 -4.74
N HIS A 227 -1.19 -5.16 -4.49
CA HIS A 227 -1.97 -4.70 -3.34
C HIS A 227 -3.41 -5.24 -3.33
N ALA A 228 -3.94 -5.73 -4.46
CA ALA A 228 -5.23 -6.41 -4.51
C ALA A 228 -5.25 -7.66 -3.59
N LEU A 229 -4.13 -8.36 -3.45
CA LEU A 229 -4.01 -9.50 -2.52
C LEU A 229 -4.18 -9.06 -1.06
N ARG A 230 -3.56 -7.94 -0.68
CA ARG A 230 -3.72 -7.37 0.66
C ARG A 230 -5.14 -6.82 0.89
N HIS A 231 -5.79 -6.28 -0.14
CA HIS A 231 -7.19 -5.89 -0.06
C HIS A 231 -8.10 -7.12 0.13
N SER A 232 -7.82 -8.22 -0.59
CA SER A 232 -8.54 -9.48 -0.43
C SER A 232 -8.36 -10.07 0.96
N PHE A 233 -7.14 -10.05 1.53
CA PHE A 233 -6.91 -10.43 2.92
C PHE A 233 -7.79 -9.66 3.90
N ALA A 234 -7.83 -8.32 3.79
CA ALA A 234 -8.62 -7.49 4.68
C ALA A 234 -10.13 -7.78 4.56
N THR A 235 -10.62 -7.89 3.33
CA THR A 235 -12.04 -8.16 3.05
C THR A 235 -12.43 -9.54 3.56
N HIS A 236 -11.66 -10.58 3.28
CA HIS A 236 -11.98 -11.95 3.71
C HIS A 236 -11.94 -12.10 5.24
N LEU A 237 -11.05 -11.39 5.96
CA LEU A 237 -11.08 -11.37 7.42
C LEU A 237 -12.36 -10.73 7.96
N LEU A 238 -12.80 -9.60 7.36
CA LEU A 238 -14.06 -8.94 7.74
C LEU A 238 -15.27 -9.81 7.41
N GLU A 239 -15.27 -10.50 6.28
CA GLU A 239 -16.28 -11.49 5.89
C GLU A 239 -16.30 -12.69 6.84
N ALA A 240 -15.15 -13.10 7.36
CA ALA A 240 -15.03 -14.12 8.39
C ALA A 240 -15.46 -13.64 9.79
N GLY A 241 -15.87 -12.36 9.96
CA GLY A 241 -16.35 -11.82 11.22
C GLY A 241 -15.28 -11.17 12.10
N VAL A 242 -14.03 -11.07 11.64
CA VAL A 242 -12.98 -10.39 12.39
C VAL A 242 -13.29 -8.90 12.52
N GLU A 243 -13.12 -8.33 13.70
CA GLU A 243 -13.37 -6.91 13.93
C GLU A 243 -12.45 -6.02 13.11
N ILE A 244 -12.99 -4.91 12.62
CA ILE A 244 -12.25 -3.93 11.80
C ILE A 244 -11.02 -3.35 12.52
N THR A 245 -11.08 -3.20 13.82
CA THR A 245 -9.97 -2.74 14.67
C THR A 245 -8.80 -3.74 14.68
N VAL A 246 -9.10 -5.03 14.70
CA VAL A 246 -8.10 -6.11 14.60
C VAL A 246 -7.48 -6.11 13.20
N VAL A 247 -8.30 -6.06 12.15
CA VAL A 247 -7.82 -5.97 10.75
C VAL A 247 -6.93 -4.74 10.57
N GLN A 248 -7.30 -3.59 11.14
CA GLN A 248 -6.51 -2.36 11.11
C GLN A 248 -5.12 -2.57 11.74
N ARG A 249 -5.05 -3.21 12.90
CA ARG A 249 -3.78 -3.52 13.60
C ARG A 249 -2.90 -4.46 12.77
N LEU A 250 -3.47 -5.55 12.24
CA LEU A 250 -2.75 -6.49 11.38
C LEU A 250 -2.17 -5.81 10.14
N LEU A 251 -2.93 -4.92 9.53
CA LEU A 251 -2.49 -4.16 8.35
C LEU A 251 -1.50 -3.02 8.71
N GLY A 252 -1.47 -2.55 9.93
CA GLY A 252 -0.66 -1.39 10.35
C GLY A 252 -1.12 -0.11 9.66
N HIS A 253 -2.44 0.16 9.67
CA HIS A 253 -3.01 1.42 9.23
C HIS A 253 -2.99 2.43 10.38
N ALA A 254 -2.28 3.55 10.21
CA ALA A 254 -2.20 4.61 11.21
C ALA A 254 -3.53 5.38 11.38
N GLN A 255 -4.41 5.34 10.38
CA GLN A 255 -5.69 6.04 10.38
C GLN A 255 -6.83 5.09 10.00
N LEU A 256 -7.96 5.20 10.72
CA LEU A 256 -9.21 4.46 10.44
C LEU A 256 -9.73 4.67 9.02
N ASN A 257 -9.56 5.87 8.46
CA ASN A 257 -9.98 6.19 7.09
C ASN A 257 -9.41 5.25 6.01
N THR A 258 -8.25 4.65 6.25
CA THR A 258 -7.68 3.67 5.31
C THR A 258 -8.39 2.32 5.40
N THR A 259 -8.93 1.98 6.58
CA THR A 259 -9.67 0.74 6.80
C THR A 259 -11.17 0.92 6.56
N SER A 260 -11.70 2.15 6.66
CA SER A 260 -13.11 2.48 6.37
C SER A 260 -13.50 2.18 4.92
N THR A 261 -12.53 2.09 4.01
CA THR A 261 -12.75 1.64 2.63
C THR A 261 -13.40 0.26 2.55
N TYR A 262 -13.31 -0.54 3.62
CA TYR A 262 -13.91 -1.88 3.72
C TYR A 262 -15.24 -1.91 4.51
N LEU A 263 -15.73 -0.77 5.02
CA LEU A 263 -16.96 -0.73 5.82
C LEU A 263 -18.22 -1.15 5.03
N HIS A 264 -18.21 -0.99 3.70
CA HIS A 264 -19.32 -1.42 2.86
C HIS A 264 -19.54 -2.95 2.90
N VAL A 265 -18.51 -3.74 3.20
CA VAL A 265 -18.60 -5.20 3.35
C VAL A 265 -19.50 -5.60 4.54
N ARG A 266 -19.58 -4.75 5.58
CA ARG A 266 -20.45 -5.00 6.75
C ARG A 266 -21.92 -4.70 6.49
N GLN A 267 -22.27 -3.84 5.55
CA GLN A 267 -23.68 -3.46 5.29
C GLN A 267 -24.52 -4.66 4.83
N GLU A 268 -23.94 -5.59 4.09
CA GLU A 268 -24.62 -6.80 3.64
C GLU A 268 -24.96 -7.77 4.79
N ARG A 269 -24.29 -7.63 5.95
CA ARG A 269 -24.54 -8.44 7.16
C ARG A 269 -25.42 -7.78 8.21
N LEU A 270 -25.87 -6.55 8.01
CA LEU A 270 -26.77 -5.88 8.97
C LEU A 270 -28.06 -6.67 9.24
N ALA A 271 -28.56 -7.37 8.23
CA ALA A 271 -29.73 -8.26 8.37
C ALA A 271 -29.46 -9.52 9.24
N GLN A 272 -28.21 -9.86 9.51
CA GLN A 272 -27.81 -11.03 10.32
C GLN A 272 -27.44 -10.66 11.76
N ILE A 273 -27.42 -9.36 12.10
CA ILE A 273 -27.10 -8.88 13.45
C ILE A 273 -28.36 -8.93 14.29
N ALA A 274 -28.33 -9.73 15.36
CA ALA A 274 -29.37 -9.71 16.37
C ALA A 274 -29.48 -8.29 16.97
N GLY A 275 -30.63 -7.66 16.83
CA GLY A 275 -30.88 -6.34 17.43
C GLY A 275 -30.79 -6.42 18.96
N PRO A 276 -30.40 -5.32 19.66
CA PRO A 276 -30.30 -5.28 21.12
C PRO A 276 -31.58 -5.73 21.84
N LEU A 277 -32.74 -5.53 21.25
CA LEU A 277 -34.02 -5.99 21.78
C LEU A 277 -34.15 -7.52 21.80
N GLN A 278 -33.44 -8.25 20.94
CA GLN A 278 -33.42 -9.72 20.95
C GLN A 278 -32.57 -10.30 22.09
N LEU A 279 -31.74 -9.47 22.74
CA LEU A 279 -30.94 -9.82 23.89
C LEU A 279 -31.69 -9.61 25.22
N LEU A 280 -32.90 -9.00 25.16
CA LEU A 280 -33.72 -8.73 26.34
C LEU A 280 -34.77 -9.82 26.51
N ASP A 281 -34.92 -10.32 27.73
CA ASP A 281 -36.05 -11.16 28.10
C ASP A 281 -37.26 -10.27 28.44
N LEU A 282 -38.12 -10.05 27.46
CA LEU A 282 -39.36 -9.28 27.58
C LEU A 282 -40.58 -10.17 27.80
N SER A 283 -40.40 -11.37 28.36
CA SER A 283 -41.47 -12.32 28.63
C SER A 283 -42.47 -11.83 29.68
N GLN A 284 -42.09 -10.86 30.52
CA GLN A 284 -42.99 -10.20 31.46
C GLN A 284 -43.65 -8.97 30.80
N ARG A 285 -44.96 -9.05 30.49
CA ARG A 285 -45.73 -7.88 30.09
C ARG A 285 -45.86 -6.92 31.29
N PRO A 286 -45.74 -5.59 31.07
CA PRO A 286 -46.06 -4.62 32.12
C PRO A 286 -47.52 -4.80 32.53
N PRO A 287 -47.87 -4.62 33.80
CA PRO A 287 -49.26 -4.68 34.24
C PRO A 287 -50.07 -3.68 33.43
N SER A 288 -51.17 -4.17 32.84
CA SER A 288 -52.12 -3.35 32.13
C SER A 288 -52.68 -2.30 33.07
N ALA A 289 -52.58 -0.99 32.68
CA ALA A 289 -53.13 0.12 33.41
C ALA A 289 -54.67 0.09 33.37
#